data_7e53f0e961ca5bdbe48efe7ec1f210d7
#
_entry.id   7e53f0e961ca5bdbe48efe7ec1f210d7
#
_cell.length_a   1.000
_cell.length_b   1.000
_cell.length_c   1.000
_cell.angle_alpha   90.00
_cell.angle_beta   90.00
_cell.angle_gamma   90.00
#
_symmetry.space_group_name_H-M   'P 1'
#
loop_
_entity.id
_entity.type
_entity.pdbx_description
1 polymer ?
#
loop_
_entity_poly.entity_id
_entity_poly.type
_entity_poly.pdbx_seq_one_letter_code
_entity_poly.pdbx_strand_id
1 'polypeptide(L)'
;MEIVPMRAKHLKTAFLAVAIVGLGQWSSSSLAQNAAATDLYKRSLAATCANCHGTDGKGVVDGGMPLINGLTSEQMLTQLKAFKSGAREGTIMPQLAKGYSDEQLETIANQLGKK
;
A
#
# COMPACT_ATOMS: atom_id res chain seq x y z
N MET A 1 -58.74 -37.87 0.58
CA MET A 1 -57.53 -37.20 0.18
C MET A 1 -57.14 -36.30 1.33
N GLU A 2 -56.36 -36.82 2.32
CA GLU A 2 -56.01 -36.13 3.57
C GLU A 2 -54.71 -35.30 3.36
N ILE A 3 -54.81 -34.01 3.60
CA ILE A 3 -53.66 -33.10 3.57
C ILE A 3 -53.04 -33.11 4.97
N VAL A 4 -51.85 -33.70 5.09
CA VAL A 4 -51.06 -33.74 6.32
C VAL A 4 -50.46 -32.36 6.58
N PRO A 5 -50.71 -31.69 7.73
CA PRO A 5 -50.09 -30.40 8.01
C PRO A 5 -48.63 -30.59 8.40
N MET A 6 -47.71 -30.06 7.56
CA MET A 6 -46.27 -29.97 7.89
C MET A 6 -46.09 -29.07 9.13
N ARG A 7 -45.51 -29.66 10.18
CA ARG A 7 -45.19 -28.98 11.45
C ARG A 7 -44.21 -27.84 11.24
N ALA A 8 -44.68 -26.62 11.43
CA ALA A 8 -43.92 -25.36 11.31
C ALA A 8 -42.85 -25.14 12.41
N LYS A 9 -42.38 -26.18 13.10
CA LYS A 9 -41.44 -26.04 14.24
C LYS A 9 -39.96 -26.03 13.84
N HIS A 10 -39.61 -26.54 12.68
CA HIS A 10 -38.20 -26.61 12.25
C HIS A 10 -37.74 -25.41 11.42
N LEU A 11 -38.66 -24.56 10.96
CA LEU A 11 -38.32 -23.41 10.10
C LEU A 11 -37.69 -22.26 10.89
N LYS A 12 -38.05 -22.10 12.17
CA LYS A 12 -37.52 -21.00 13.00
C LYS A 12 -36.08 -21.20 13.44
N THR A 13 -35.64 -22.44 13.64
CA THR A 13 -34.23 -22.75 14.02
C THR A 13 -33.26 -22.67 12.84
N ALA A 14 -33.69 -22.97 11.63
CA ALA A 14 -32.88 -22.86 10.44
C ALA A 14 -32.55 -21.41 10.07
N PHE A 15 -33.49 -20.47 10.25
CA PHE A 15 -33.25 -19.05 9.99
C PHE A 15 -32.28 -18.40 10.98
N LEU A 16 -32.29 -18.83 12.26
CA LEU A 16 -31.31 -18.29 13.23
C LEU A 16 -29.87 -18.74 12.96
N ALA A 17 -29.67 -20.00 12.52
CA ALA A 17 -28.35 -20.51 12.22
C ALA A 17 -27.70 -19.84 10.99
N VAL A 18 -28.50 -19.53 9.98
CA VAL A 18 -28.00 -18.83 8.75
C VAL A 18 -27.62 -17.37 9.07
N ALA A 19 -28.37 -16.68 9.97
CA ALA A 19 -28.06 -15.31 10.35
C ALA A 19 -26.70 -15.17 11.09
N ILE A 20 -26.33 -16.15 11.93
CA ILE A 20 -25.06 -16.11 12.70
C ILE A 20 -23.85 -16.34 11.80
N VAL A 21 -23.95 -17.22 10.80
CA VAL A 21 -22.87 -17.48 9.85
C VAL A 21 -22.63 -16.27 8.93
N GLY A 22 -23.70 -15.54 8.57
CA GLY A 22 -23.59 -14.33 7.74
C GLY A 22 -22.87 -13.16 8.40
N LEU A 23 -23.02 -12.96 9.71
CA LEU A 23 -22.40 -11.84 10.44
C LEU A 23 -20.89 -12.02 10.65
N GLY A 24 -20.38 -13.25 10.73
CA GLY A 24 -18.96 -13.53 10.89
C GLY A 24 -18.12 -13.30 9.63
N GLN A 25 -18.71 -13.35 8.45
CA GLN A 25 -18.01 -13.20 7.17
C GLN A 25 -17.71 -11.74 6.79
N TRP A 26 -18.46 -10.78 7.28
CA TRP A 26 -18.30 -9.36 6.95
C TRP A 26 -17.08 -8.72 7.61
N SER A 27 -16.69 -9.19 8.80
CA SER A 27 -15.53 -8.64 9.53
C SER A 27 -14.19 -8.97 8.86
N SER A 28 -14.07 -10.15 8.25
CA SER A 28 -12.82 -10.58 7.58
C SER A 28 -12.56 -9.81 6.28
N SER A 29 -13.61 -9.43 5.56
CA SER A 29 -13.48 -8.66 4.31
C SER A 29 -12.94 -7.26 4.55
N SER A 30 -13.35 -6.59 5.62
CA SER A 30 -12.93 -5.22 5.94
C SER A 30 -11.44 -5.14 6.29
N LEU A 31 -10.90 -6.11 7.03
CA LEU A 31 -9.48 -6.16 7.38
C LEU A 31 -8.59 -6.41 6.15
N ALA A 32 -9.01 -7.29 5.25
CA ALA A 32 -8.30 -7.57 4.01
C ALA A 32 -8.28 -6.35 3.06
N GLN A 33 -9.40 -5.63 2.95
CA GLN A 33 -9.49 -4.40 2.17
C GLN A 33 -8.59 -3.29 2.71
N ASN A 34 -8.52 -3.12 4.02
CA ASN A 34 -7.65 -2.13 4.65
C ASN A 34 -6.16 -2.43 4.42
N ALA A 35 -5.75 -3.69 4.49
CA ALA A 35 -4.39 -4.11 4.21
C ALA A 35 -4.01 -3.87 2.74
N ALA A 36 -4.90 -4.22 1.79
CA ALA A 36 -4.69 -3.98 0.37
C ALA A 36 -4.62 -2.48 0.02
N ALA A 37 -5.48 -1.66 0.62
CA ALA A 37 -5.46 -0.21 0.45
C ALA A 37 -4.15 0.41 0.99
N THR A 38 -3.68 -0.07 2.12
CA THR A 38 -2.39 0.38 2.71
C THR A 38 -1.20 0.00 1.81
N ASP A 39 -1.17 -1.21 1.28
CA ASP A 39 -0.11 -1.64 0.35
C ASP A 39 -0.14 -0.84 -0.95
N LEU A 40 -1.32 -0.61 -1.51
CA LEU A 40 -1.49 0.22 -2.70
C LEU A 40 -1.00 1.65 -2.46
N TYR A 41 -1.34 2.25 -1.32
CA TYR A 41 -0.86 3.58 -0.95
C TYR A 41 0.67 3.65 -0.89
N LYS A 42 1.32 2.70 -0.23
CA LYS A 42 2.79 2.63 -0.14
C LYS A 42 3.43 2.53 -1.52
N ARG A 43 2.91 1.66 -2.37
CA ARG A 43 3.40 1.50 -3.74
C ARG A 43 3.15 2.74 -4.61
N SER A 44 2.03 3.42 -4.43
CA SER A 44 1.73 4.65 -5.17
C SER A 44 2.71 5.79 -4.84
N LEU A 45 3.10 5.93 -3.58
CA LEU A 45 4.15 6.88 -3.19
C LEU A 45 5.48 6.60 -3.90
N ALA A 46 5.92 5.34 -3.90
CA ALA A 46 7.16 4.94 -4.57
C ALA A 46 7.09 5.08 -6.10
N ALA A 47 5.92 4.84 -6.69
CA ALA A 47 5.71 4.93 -8.14
C ALA A 47 5.91 6.35 -8.68
N THR A 48 5.74 7.40 -7.88
CA THR A 48 5.98 8.78 -8.31
C THR A 48 7.43 9.02 -8.72
N CYS A 49 8.37 8.27 -8.16
CA CYS A 49 9.80 8.36 -8.45
C CYS A 49 10.16 7.73 -9.81
N ALA A 50 9.32 6.82 -10.30
CA ALA A 50 9.57 6.07 -11.54
C ALA A 50 9.58 6.96 -12.79
N ASN A 51 8.89 8.10 -12.78
CA ASN A 51 8.86 9.04 -13.91
C ASN A 51 10.26 9.52 -14.31
N CYS A 52 11.17 9.66 -13.36
CA CYS A 52 12.54 10.12 -13.59
C CYS A 52 13.56 8.99 -13.39
N HIS A 53 13.41 8.17 -12.34
CA HIS A 53 14.36 7.14 -11.98
C HIS A 53 14.08 5.75 -12.57
N GLY A 54 13.01 5.62 -13.37
CA GLY A 54 12.56 4.35 -13.94
C GLY A 54 11.85 3.46 -12.92
N THR A 55 11.18 2.45 -13.41
CA THR A 55 10.47 1.47 -12.58
C THR A 55 11.44 0.84 -11.58
N ASP A 56 11.05 0.81 -10.32
CA ASP A 56 11.88 0.34 -9.19
C ASP A 56 13.26 1.03 -9.09
N GLY A 57 13.40 2.24 -9.61
CA GLY A 57 14.65 2.98 -9.57
C GLY A 57 15.76 2.44 -10.47
N LYS A 58 15.43 1.59 -11.43
CA LYS A 58 16.39 0.92 -12.36
C LYS A 58 16.83 1.79 -13.52
N GLY A 59 16.40 3.04 -13.56
CA GLY A 59 16.72 3.97 -14.64
C GLY A 59 15.76 3.88 -15.82
N VAL A 60 15.92 4.82 -16.71
CA VAL A 60 15.28 4.88 -18.04
C VAL A 60 16.40 4.83 -19.06
N VAL A 61 16.20 4.07 -20.13
CA VAL A 61 17.17 3.99 -21.23
C VAL A 61 17.45 5.40 -21.76
N ASP A 62 18.71 5.78 -21.85
CA ASP A 62 19.19 7.09 -22.29
C ASP A 62 18.65 8.29 -21.47
N GLY A 63 18.10 8.03 -20.28
CA GLY A 63 17.44 9.05 -19.46
C GLY A 63 18.37 9.98 -18.68
N GLY A 64 19.66 9.67 -18.58
CA GLY A 64 20.66 10.50 -17.86
C GLY A 64 20.42 10.68 -16.36
N MET A 65 19.37 10.05 -15.80
CA MET A 65 19.01 10.15 -14.38
C MET A 65 19.76 9.11 -13.54
N PRO A 66 20.16 9.46 -12.29
CA PRO A 66 20.86 8.51 -11.44
C PRO A 66 20.01 7.26 -11.14
N LEU A 67 20.69 6.10 -11.19
CA LEU A 67 20.10 4.83 -10.73
C LEU A 67 20.04 4.85 -9.19
N ILE A 68 18.88 4.54 -8.65
CA ILE A 68 18.66 4.52 -7.19
C ILE A 68 18.40 3.13 -6.62
N ASN A 69 18.20 2.14 -7.49
CA ASN A 69 17.94 0.74 -7.10
C ASN A 69 19.15 0.04 -6.44
N GLY A 70 20.32 0.67 -6.44
CA GLY A 70 21.53 0.19 -5.75
C GLY A 70 21.59 0.56 -4.26
N LEU A 71 20.82 1.55 -3.84
CA LEU A 71 20.83 2.04 -2.47
C LEU A 71 20.06 1.10 -1.52
N THR A 72 20.54 0.97 -0.28
CA THR A 72 19.72 0.38 0.78
C THR A 72 18.59 1.34 1.18
N SER A 73 17.55 0.83 1.86
CA SER A 73 16.47 1.68 2.38
C SER A 73 16.99 2.79 3.29
N GLU A 74 17.97 2.49 4.13
CA GLU A 74 18.60 3.48 5.03
C GLU A 74 19.37 4.55 4.27
N GLN A 75 20.19 4.15 3.28
CA GLN A 75 20.91 5.08 2.43
C GLN A 75 19.96 5.98 1.65
N MET A 76 18.90 5.41 1.09
CA MET A 76 17.88 6.16 0.35
C MET A 76 17.17 7.17 1.26
N LEU A 77 16.74 6.78 2.45
CA LEU A 77 16.11 7.68 3.41
C LEU A 77 17.03 8.83 3.81
N THR A 78 18.30 8.52 4.07
CA THR A 78 19.31 9.54 4.38
C THR A 78 19.45 10.56 3.26
N GLN A 79 19.51 10.10 2.01
CA GLN A 79 19.59 10.98 0.85
C GLN A 79 18.34 11.84 0.68
N LEU A 80 17.15 11.27 0.82
CA LEU A 80 15.88 11.98 0.72
C LEU A 80 15.74 13.07 1.81
N LYS A 81 16.12 12.75 3.05
CA LYS A 81 16.14 13.72 4.15
C LYS A 81 17.18 14.83 3.93
N ALA A 82 18.33 14.50 3.39
CA ALA A 82 19.36 15.49 3.04
C ALA A 82 18.87 16.48 1.96
N PHE A 83 18.16 16.01 0.95
CA PHE A 83 17.51 16.88 -0.03
C PHE A 83 16.41 17.74 0.60
N LYS A 84 15.57 17.14 1.45
CA LYS A 84 14.46 17.86 2.12
C LYS A 84 14.97 18.98 3.00
N SER A 85 16.04 18.77 3.77
CA SER A 85 16.64 19.76 4.66
C SER A 85 17.50 20.81 3.95
N GLY A 86 17.88 20.55 2.67
CA GLY A 86 18.84 21.38 1.94
C GLY A 86 20.30 21.06 2.22
N ALA A 87 20.59 20.04 3.03
CA ALA A 87 21.97 19.58 3.30
C ALA A 87 22.63 18.94 2.07
N ARG A 88 21.82 18.48 1.11
CA ARG A 88 22.28 17.99 -0.19
C ARG A 88 21.69 18.87 -1.29
N GLU A 89 22.56 19.37 -2.15
CA GLU A 89 22.16 20.14 -3.33
C GLU A 89 21.62 19.22 -4.45
N GLY A 90 20.76 19.79 -5.29
CA GLY A 90 20.18 19.11 -6.45
C GLY A 90 19.25 20.04 -7.20
N THR A 91 18.98 19.75 -8.46
CA THR A 91 18.13 20.57 -9.32
C THR A 91 16.66 20.49 -8.91
N ILE A 92 16.10 19.27 -8.86
CA ILE A 92 14.67 19.04 -8.62
C ILE A 92 14.40 18.30 -7.31
N MET A 93 15.31 17.42 -6.87
CA MET A 93 15.12 16.56 -5.70
C MET A 93 14.85 17.33 -4.41
N PRO A 94 15.47 18.49 -4.12
CA PRO A 94 15.13 19.29 -2.93
C PRO A 94 13.68 19.73 -2.92
N GLN A 95 13.10 20.10 -4.05
CA GLN A 95 11.70 20.50 -4.13
C GLN A 95 10.76 19.31 -4.01
N LEU A 96 11.08 18.20 -4.66
CA LEU A 96 10.29 16.97 -4.55
C LEU A 96 10.28 16.46 -3.10
N ALA A 97 11.44 16.36 -2.46
CA ALA A 97 11.55 15.85 -1.08
C ALA A 97 10.78 16.70 -0.06
N LYS A 98 10.70 18.01 -0.24
CA LYS A 98 9.89 18.91 0.61
C LYS A 98 8.39 18.67 0.50
N GLY A 99 7.91 18.08 -0.60
CA GLY A 99 6.51 17.75 -0.80
C GLY A 99 6.03 16.53 0.00
N TYR A 100 6.93 15.77 0.65
CA TYR A 100 6.61 14.56 1.40
C TYR A 100 6.85 14.76 2.90
N SER A 101 6.01 14.10 3.73
CA SER A 101 6.31 13.98 5.17
C SER A 101 7.50 13.03 5.39
N ASP A 102 8.07 13.03 6.60
CA ASP A 102 9.19 12.14 6.93
C ASP A 102 8.77 10.66 6.88
N GLU A 103 7.53 10.35 7.31
CA GLU A 103 6.95 9.00 7.22
C GLU A 103 6.74 8.56 5.76
N GLN A 104 6.36 9.50 4.89
CA GLN A 104 6.23 9.21 3.45
C GLN A 104 7.59 8.95 2.81
N LEU A 105 8.62 9.72 3.15
CA LEU A 105 10.00 9.48 2.68
C LEU A 105 10.53 8.14 3.17
N GLU A 106 10.26 7.76 4.41
CA GLU A 106 10.60 6.44 4.94
C GLU A 106 9.86 5.32 4.19
N THR A 107 8.57 5.52 3.93
CA THR A 107 7.77 4.58 3.14
C THR A 107 8.34 4.39 1.73
N ILE A 108 8.69 5.47 1.05
CA ILE A 108 9.33 5.43 -0.28
C ILE A 108 10.66 4.68 -0.23
N ALA A 109 11.50 5.01 0.74
CA ALA A 109 12.80 4.37 0.91
C ALA A 109 12.67 2.86 1.16
N ASN A 110 11.68 2.44 1.96
CA ASN A 110 11.42 1.03 2.25
C ASN A 110 10.83 0.26 1.05
N GLN A 111 10.16 0.95 0.12
CA GLN A 111 9.62 0.33 -1.09
C GLN A 111 10.67 0.18 -2.20
N LEU A 112 11.57 1.14 -2.35
CA LEU A 112 12.54 1.20 -3.45
C LEU A 112 13.93 0.70 -3.07
N GLY A 113 14.32 0.86 -1.81
CA GLY A 113 15.65 0.49 -1.33
C GLY A 113 15.82 -1.02 -1.16
N LYS A 114 17.05 -1.47 -1.29
CA LYS A 114 17.43 -2.86 -0.96
C LYS A 114 17.28 -3.10 0.55
N LYS A 115 16.80 -4.27 0.88
CA LYS A 115 16.73 -4.76 2.26
C LYS A 115 18.06 -5.36 2.69
#